data_9bd996915828bcd7b07ff79cfe385208
#
_entry.id   9bd996915828bcd7b07ff79cfe385208
#
_cell.length_a   1.000
_cell.length_b   1.000
_cell.length_c   1.000
_cell.angle_alpha   90.00
_cell.angle_beta   90.00
_cell.angle_gamma   90.00
#
_symmetry.space_group_name_H-M   'P 1'
#
loop_
_entity.id
_entity.type
_entity.pdbx_description
1 polymer ?
#
loop_
_entity_poly.entity_id
_entity_poly.type
_entity_poly.pdbx_seq_one_letter_code
_entity_poly.pdbx_strand_id
1 'polypeptide(L)'
;PSKSRGLGDVYKRQALNSAVFTDGSFCYIPKGVRCPMELSTYFRINQAGTGQFERTLVIADKQSYVSYLEGCTAPSRDENQLHAAVVELIALDDAEIKYSTVQNWFPGDKNGKGGVFNFVTKRGLCHNRSKISWTQVETGSAVTWKYPSCVLKGDNSIGEFYSIAVTNNFQQADTGTKMVHLGN
;
A
#
# COMPACT_ATOMS: atom_id res chain seq x y z
N PRO A 1 0.62 -4.86 30.46
CA PRO A 1 1.02 -4.04 29.32
C PRO A 1 0.79 -4.81 28.04
N SER A 2 -0.20 -4.41 27.25
CA SER A 2 -0.39 -4.95 25.91
C SER A 2 0.84 -4.57 25.08
N LYS A 3 1.74 -5.49 24.88
CA LYS A 3 2.82 -5.32 23.92
C LYS A 3 2.16 -5.07 22.56
N SER A 4 2.41 -3.90 21.97
CA SER A 4 2.01 -3.59 20.60
C SER A 4 2.52 -4.71 19.68
N ARG A 5 1.65 -5.66 19.35
CA ARG A 5 1.97 -6.78 18.46
C ARG A 5 2.05 -6.34 16.99
N GLY A 6 1.57 -5.12 16.67
CA GLY A 6 1.38 -4.66 15.30
C GLY A 6 2.66 -4.57 14.46
N LEU A 7 3.77 -4.07 14.99
CA LEU A 7 4.99 -3.90 14.21
C LEU A 7 5.68 -5.23 13.86
N GLY A 8 5.73 -6.20 14.80
CA GLY A 8 6.32 -7.51 14.53
C GLY A 8 5.58 -8.29 13.45
N ASP A 9 4.27 -8.17 13.41
CA ASP A 9 3.44 -8.85 12.42
C ASP A 9 3.54 -8.24 11.02
N VAL A 10 3.79 -6.93 10.91
CA VAL A 10 4.03 -6.26 9.61
C VAL A 10 5.31 -6.78 8.97
N TYR A 11 6.40 -6.92 9.72
CA TYR A 11 7.66 -7.47 9.19
C TYR A 11 7.55 -8.94 8.77
N LYS A 12 6.83 -9.74 9.53
CA LYS A 12 6.59 -11.16 9.19
C LYS A 12 5.83 -11.30 7.88
N ARG A 13 4.81 -10.48 7.66
CA ARG A 13 4.02 -10.51 6.42
C ARG A 13 4.81 -9.99 5.23
N GLN A 14 5.66 -8.98 5.42
CA GLN A 14 6.57 -8.53 4.38
C GLN A 14 7.57 -9.62 3.99
N ALA A 15 8.11 -10.36 4.96
CA ALA A 15 8.99 -11.49 4.72
C ALA A 15 8.26 -12.63 3.98
N LEU A 16 7.02 -12.95 4.40
CA LEU A 16 6.19 -13.93 3.72
C LEU A 16 5.90 -13.50 2.27
N ASN A 17 5.47 -12.26 2.05
CA ASN A 17 5.26 -11.75 0.70
C ASN A 17 6.54 -11.88 -0.13
N SER A 18 7.71 -11.52 0.41
CA SER A 18 8.99 -11.63 -0.32
C SER A 18 9.34 -13.06 -0.73
N ALA A 19 8.86 -14.05 0.02
CA ALA A 19 9.13 -15.46 -0.26
C ALA A 19 8.17 -16.07 -1.31
N VAL A 20 6.95 -15.53 -1.42
CA VAL A 20 5.88 -16.21 -2.18
C VAL A 20 5.14 -15.32 -3.18
N PHE A 21 5.53 -14.05 -3.37
CA PHE A 21 4.86 -13.21 -4.38
C PHE A 21 5.13 -13.76 -5.78
N THR A 22 4.09 -13.75 -6.60
CA THR A 22 4.14 -14.27 -7.98
C THR A 22 3.74 -13.23 -9.01
N ASP A 23 3.25 -12.10 -8.55
CA ASP A 23 2.77 -11.03 -9.43
C ASP A 23 3.11 -9.66 -8.85
N GLY A 24 3.07 -8.64 -9.67
CA GLY A 24 3.38 -7.29 -9.22
C GLY A 24 3.48 -6.27 -10.34
N SER A 25 3.84 -5.06 -9.94
CA SER A 25 3.99 -3.92 -10.84
C SER A 25 5.38 -3.30 -10.63
N PHE A 26 6.04 -2.98 -11.73
CA PHE A 26 7.29 -2.23 -11.72
C PHE A 26 7.17 -0.96 -12.57
N CYS A 27 7.52 0.18 -12.00
CA CYS A 27 7.49 1.46 -12.67
C CYS A 27 8.78 2.24 -12.40
N TYR A 28 9.48 2.64 -13.45
CA TYR A 28 10.65 3.51 -13.35
C TYR A 28 10.42 4.77 -14.17
N ILE A 29 10.53 5.93 -13.52
CA ILE A 29 10.43 7.24 -14.17
C ILE A 29 11.84 7.82 -14.30
N PRO A 30 12.33 8.02 -15.54
CA PRO A 30 13.67 8.53 -15.79
C PRO A 30 13.86 9.95 -15.26
N LYS A 31 15.12 10.29 -15.01
CA LYS A 31 15.54 11.62 -14.55
C LYS A 31 14.91 12.75 -15.36
N GLY A 32 14.33 13.72 -14.66
CA GLY A 32 13.74 14.93 -15.24
C GLY A 32 12.41 14.72 -15.96
N VAL A 33 11.91 13.49 -16.02
CA VAL A 33 10.63 13.19 -16.66
C VAL A 33 9.47 13.48 -15.70
N ARG A 34 8.53 14.31 -16.14
CA ARG A 34 7.24 14.48 -15.47
C ARG A 34 6.20 13.68 -16.23
N CYS A 35 5.70 12.62 -15.62
CA CYS A 35 4.68 11.78 -16.26
C CYS A 35 3.43 12.61 -16.53
N PRO A 36 2.99 12.73 -17.80
CA PRO A 36 1.93 13.67 -18.18
C PRO A 36 0.52 13.21 -17.77
N MET A 37 0.38 11.94 -17.41
CA MET A 37 -0.88 11.33 -16.98
C MET A 37 -0.68 10.47 -15.75
N GLU A 38 -1.76 10.20 -15.04
CA GLU A 38 -1.75 9.23 -13.96
C GLU A 38 -1.61 7.81 -14.53
N LEU A 39 -0.67 7.06 -14.00
CA LEU A 39 -0.54 5.63 -14.29
C LEU A 39 -1.46 4.85 -13.36
N SER A 40 -1.99 3.74 -13.82
CA SER A 40 -2.85 2.91 -12.98
C SER A 40 -2.60 1.42 -13.16
N THR A 41 -2.72 0.70 -12.05
CA THR A 41 -2.73 -0.77 -12.03
C THR A 41 -4.00 -1.23 -11.33
N TYR A 42 -4.58 -2.30 -11.83
CA TYR A 42 -5.78 -2.88 -11.25
C TYR A 42 -5.55 -4.36 -10.97
N PHE A 43 -5.65 -4.73 -9.69
CA PHE A 43 -5.53 -6.12 -9.25
C PHE A 43 -6.89 -6.72 -8.94
N ARG A 44 -7.11 -7.94 -9.38
CA ARG A 44 -8.36 -8.67 -9.14
C ARG A 44 -8.11 -10.11 -8.74
N ILE A 45 -8.59 -10.49 -7.56
CA ILE A 45 -8.55 -11.89 -7.11
C ILE A 45 -9.72 -12.64 -7.78
N ASN A 46 -9.40 -13.61 -8.63
CA ASN A 46 -10.42 -14.37 -9.37
C ASN A 46 -10.59 -15.82 -8.88
N GLN A 47 -9.57 -16.40 -8.24
CA GLN A 47 -9.55 -17.82 -7.88
C GLN A 47 -9.99 -18.02 -6.42
N ALA A 48 -10.85 -19.03 -6.18
CA ALA A 48 -11.28 -19.43 -4.84
C ALA A 48 -10.16 -20.18 -4.10
N GLY A 49 -10.13 -20.07 -2.77
CA GLY A 49 -9.20 -20.81 -1.92
C GLY A 49 -7.73 -20.38 -2.08
N THR A 50 -7.46 -19.23 -2.72
CA THR A 50 -6.11 -18.72 -2.92
C THR A 50 -5.89 -17.41 -2.21
N GLY A 51 -4.65 -17.17 -1.74
CA GLY A 51 -4.18 -15.85 -1.34
C GLY A 51 -3.54 -15.14 -2.54
N GLN A 52 -3.69 -13.82 -2.62
CA GLN A 52 -2.96 -12.99 -3.55
C GLN A 52 -1.80 -12.32 -2.82
N PHE A 53 -0.59 -12.60 -3.32
CA PHE A 53 0.65 -11.99 -2.84
C PHE A 53 1.25 -11.19 -3.98
N GLU A 54 1.21 -9.88 -3.86
CA GLU A 54 1.70 -8.98 -4.91
C GLU A 54 2.75 -8.01 -4.38
N ARG A 55 3.60 -7.53 -5.29
CA ARG A 55 4.63 -6.57 -4.96
C ARG A 55 4.74 -5.49 -6.02
N THR A 56 4.59 -4.24 -5.58
CA THR A 56 4.73 -3.07 -6.45
C THR A 56 6.00 -2.32 -6.08
N LEU A 57 6.81 -1.96 -7.09
CA LEU A 57 7.97 -1.10 -6.94
C LEU A 57 7.87 0.08 -7.90
N VAL A 58 7.88 1.29 -7.35
CA VAL A 58 7.94 2.53 -8.14
C VAL A 58 9.21 3.29 -7.79
N ILE A 59 10.01 3.60 -8.80
CA ILE A 59 11.23 4.40 -8.65
C ILE A 59 11.08 5.67 -9.49
N ALA A 60 11.09 6.82 -8.83
CA ALA A 60 11.18 8.13 -9.47
C ALA A 60 12.63 8.63 -9.38
N ASP A 61 13.31 8.70 -10.53
CA ASP A 61 14.67 9.22 -10.60
C ASP A 61 14.68 10.73 -10.36
N LYS A 62 15.85 11.29 -10.22
CA LYS A 62 16.05 12.72 -9.86
C LYS A 62 15.20 13.67 -10.70
N GLN A 63 14.53 14.63 -10.02
CA GLN A 63 13.72 15.67 -10.68
C GLN A 63 12.55 15.12 -11.50
N SER A 64 12.09 13.91 -11.21
CA SER A 64 10.98 13.29 -11.90
C SER A 64 9.68 13.38 -11.09
N TYR A 65 8.55 13.12 -11.76
CA TYR A 65 7.22 13.15 -11.14
C TYR A 65 6.36 12.02 -11.68
N VAL A 66 5.63 11.37 -10.79
CA VAL A 66 4.59 10.41 -11.17
C VAL A 66 3.40 10.46 -10.22
N SER A 67 2.18 10.38 -10.77
CA SER A 67 0.97 10.02 -10.05
C SER A 67 0.60 8.58 -10.41
N TYR A 68 0.39 7.74 -9.41
CA TYR A 68 0.11 6.32 -9.58
C TYR A 68 -1.13 5.92 -8.77
N LEU A 69 -2.10 5.31 -9.44
CA LEU A 69 -3.34 4.82 -8.83
C LEU A 69 -3.36 3.29 -8.84
N GLU A 70 -3.56 2.70 -7.69
CA GLU A 70 -3.80 1.27 -7.55
C GLU A 70 -5.25 1.01 -7.13
N GLY A 71 -5.96 0.24 -7.94
CA GLY A 71 -7.29 -0.25 -7.66
C GLY A 71 -7.28 -1.75 -7.40
N CYS A 72 -7.99 -2.19 -6.37
CA CYS A 72 -8.07 -3.60 -6.03
C CYS A 72 -9.50 -4.01 -5.72
N THR A 73 -9.94 -5.16 -6.26
CA THR A 73 -11.23 -5.76 -5.94
C THR A 73 -11.17 -7.29 -5.90
N ALA A 74 -12.15 -7.88 -5.19
CA ALA A 74 -12.41 -9.31 -5.23
C ALA A 74 -13.92 -9.57 -5.36
N PRO A 75 -14.32 -10.66 -6.02
CA PRO A 75 -15.72 -11.07 -6.03
C PRO A 75 -16.18 -11.52 -4.65
N SER A 76 -17.48 -11.44 -4.40
CA SER A 76 -18.13 -11.98 -3.21
C SER A 76 -17.99 -13.51 -3.18
N ARG A 77 -17.51 -14.06 -2.05
CA ARG A 77 -17.38 -15.50 -1.82
C ARG A 77 -17.70 -15.85 -0.37
N ASP A 78 -18.20 -17.05 -0.13
CA ASP A 78 -18.51 -17.58 1.21
C ASP A 78 -17.26 -17.93 2.04
N GLU A 79 -16.08 -17.88 1.43
CA GLU A 79 -14.79 -18.17 2.05
C GLU A 79 -13.99 -16.89 2.28
N ASN A 80 -13.18 -16.90 3.32
CA ASN A 80 -12.22 -15.83 3.52
C ASN A 80 -11.10 -15.91 2.48
N GLN A 81 -10.72 -14.75 1.96
CA GLN A 81 -9.61 -14.61 1.01
C GLN A 81 -8.52 -13.74 1.63
N LEU A 82 -7.27 -14.09 1.37
CA LEU A 82 -6.12 -13.30 1.81
C LEU A 82 -5.59 -12.45 0.66
N HIS A 83 -5.51 -11.14 0.90
CA HIS A 83 -4.72 -10.23 0.10
C HIS A 83 -3.55 -9.72 0.94
N ALA A 84 -2.33 -10.00 0.50
CA ALA A 84 -1.12 -9.58 1.18
C ALA A 84 -0.18 -8.88 0.18
N ALA A 85 -0.15 -7.56 0.21
CA ALA A 85 0.64 -6.76 -0.71
C ALA A 85 1.81 -6.05 -0.03
N VAL A 86 2.86 -5.83 -0.81
CA VAL A 86 3.97 -4.94 -0.45
C VAL A 86 4.14 -3.90 -1.54
N VAL A 87 4.16 -2.62 -1.15
CA VAL A 87 4.43 -1.50 -2.04
C VAL A 87 5.68 -0.78 -1.57
N GLU A 88 6.62 -0.60 -2.48
CA GLU A 88 7.87 0.12 -2.24
C GLU A 88 8.00 1.29 -3.19
N LEU A 89 8.21 2.50 -2.66
CA LEU A 89 8.42 3.72 -3.42
C LEU A 89 9.80 4.28 -3.11
N ILE A 90 10.54 4.65 -4.15
CA ILE A 90 11.84 5.29 -4.02
C ILE A 90 11.80 6.61 -4.79
N ALA A 91 11.84 7.73 -4.07
CA ALA A 91 11.95 9.05 -4.65
C ALA A 91 13.38 9.57 -4.48
N LEU A 92 14.13 9.68 -5.59
CA LEU A 92 15.46 10.23 -5.60
C LEU A 92 15.44 11.76 -5.45
N ASP A 93 16.59 12.43 -5.47
CA ASP A 93 16.69 13.87 -5.21
C ASP A 93 15.71 14.69 -6.09
N ASP A 94 14.94 15.59 -5.46
CA ASP A 94 13.97 16.47 -6.11
C ASP A 94 12.82 15.72 -6.84
N ALA A 95 12.64 14.43 -6.62
CA ALA A 95 11.56 13.66 -7.23
C ALA A 95 10.28 13.70 -6.38
N GLU A 96 9.14 13.51 -7.05
CA GLU A 96 7.84 13.44 -6.37
C GLU A 96 7.05 12.22 -6.84
N ILE A 97 6.53 11.45 -5.90
CA ILE A 97 5.61 10.33 -6.14
C ILE A 97 4.30 10.60 -5.40
N LYS A 98 3.19 10.63 -6.12
CA LYS A 98 1.84 10.52 -5.56
C LYS A 98 1.35 9.10 -5.76
N TYR A 99 1.03 8.40 -4.68
CA TYR A 99 0.53 7.03 -4.75
C TYR A 99 -0.83 6.94 -4.06
N SER A 100 -1.83 6.66 -4.87
CA SER A 100 -3.21 6.57 -4.41
C SER A 100 -3.70 5.14 -4.47
N THR A 101 -4.49 4.72 -3.47
CA THR A 101 -5.20 3.43 -3.51
C THR A 101 -6.67 3.63 -3.20
N VAL A 102 -7.51 2.96 -3.98
CA VAL A 102 -8.93 2.82 -3.72
C VAL A 102 -9.23 1.34 -3.62
N GLN A 103 -9.58 0.89 -2.42
CA GLN A 103 -9.83 -0.52 -2.14
C GLN A 103 -11.25 -0.70 -1.63
N ASN A 104 -12.01 -1.50 -2.36
CA ASN A 104 -13.37 -1.88 -2.00
C ASN A 104 -13.52 -3.39 -2.13
N TRP A 105 -12.96 -4.10 -1.17
CA TRP A 105 -13.01 -5.54 -1.10
C TRP A 105 -14.35 -6.03 -0.54
N PHE A 106 -14.72 -7.26 -0.83
CA PHE A 106 -15.90 -7.89 -0.21
C PHE A 106 -15.71 -8.01 1.32
N PRO A 107 -16.63 -7.45 2.13
CA PRO A 107 -16.46 -7.40 3.59
C PRO A 107 -16.95 -8.66 4.33
N GLY A 108 -17.52 -9.61 3.64
CA GLY A 108 -18.31 -10.70 4.20
C GLY A 108 -19.81 -10.50 4.02
N ASP A 109 -20.57 -11.54 4.28
CA ASP A 109 -22.04 -11.49 4.22
C ASP A 109 -22.66 -10.77 5.44
N LYS A 110 -23.98 -10.70 5.49
CA LYS A 110 -24.73 -10.07 6.60
C LYS A 110 -24.51 -10.72 7.98
N ASN A 111 -23.94 -11.92 8.03
CA ASN A 111 -23.60 -12.64 9.25
C ASN A 111 -22.08 -12.55 9.57
N GLY A 112 -21.32 -11.81 8.78
CA GLY A 112 -19.87 -11.68 8.91
C GLY A 112 -19.08 -12.88 8.37
N LYS A 113 -19.71 -13.74 7.54
CA LYS A 113 -19.06 -14.91 6.94
C LYS A 113 -18.37 -14.53 5.63
N GLY A 114 -17.20 -15.08 5.39
CA GLY A 114 -16.39 -14.77 4.22
C GLY A 114 -15.67 -13.42 4.35
N GLY A 115 -15.36 -12.83 3.21
CA GLY A 115 -14.70 -11.53 3.13
C GLY A 115 -13.18 -11.59 2.99
N VAL A 116 -12.60 -10.48 2.62
CA VAL A 116 -11.17 -10.36 2.34
C VAL A 116 -10.42 -9.90 3.58
N PHE A 117 -9.32 -10.58 3.90
CA PHE A 117 -8.30 -10.12 4.84
C PHE A 117 -7.25 -9.35 4.03
N ASN A 118 -7.24 -8.04 4.20
CA ASN A 118 -6.42 -7.11 3.42
C ASN A 118 -5.23 -6.62 4.25
N PHE A 119 -4.07 -7.20 4.02
CA PHE A 119 -2.83 -6.91 4.75
C PHE A 119 -1.82 -6.26 3.81
N VAL A 120 -1.61 -4.95 3.95
CA VAL A 120 -0.75 -4.19 3.05
C VAL A 120 0.37 -3.49 3.82
N THR A 121 1.59 -3.72 3.37
CA THR A 121 2.79 -3.02 3.85
C THR A 121 3.25 -2.04 2.78
N LYS A 122 3.37 -0.76 3.12
CA LYS A 122 3.85 0.29 2.22
C LYS A 122 5.11 0.95 2.79
N ARG A 123 6.15 1.09 1.95
CA ARG A 123 7.43 1.68 2.31
C ARG A 123 7.84 2.73 1.29
N GLY A 124 8.07 3.95 1.77
CA GLY A 124 8.63 5.04 0.98
C GLY A 124 10.05 5.35 1.45
N LEU A 125 10.94 5.61 0.50
CA LEU A 125 12.27 6.14 0.75
C LEU A 125 12.40 7.49 0.04
N CYS A 126 12.59 8.55 0.81
CA CYS A 126 12.72 9.91 0.31
C CYS A 126 14.18 10.37 0.41
N HIS A 127 14.79 10.74 -0.72
CA HIS A 127 16.08 11.38 -0.79
C HIS A 127 15.96 12.91 -0.65
N ASN A 128 17.02 13.66 -0.93
CA ASN A 128 17.03 15.12 -0.69
C ASN A 128 15.92 15.85 -1.47
N ARG A 129 15.14 16.69 -0.77
CA ARG A 129 14.07 17.52 -1.35
C ARG A 129 13.03 16.73 -2.14
N SER A 130 12.97 15.41 -1.92
CA SER A 130 11.98 14.57 -2.58
C SER A 130 10.70 14.48 -1.75
N LYS A 131 9.62 14.07 -2.40
CA LYS A 131 8.30 13.97 -1.77
C LYS A 131 7.61 12.67 -2.13
N ILE A 132 7.06 12.00 -1.12
CA ILE A 132 6.14 10.88 -1.30
C ILE A 132 4.82 11.23 -0.60
N SER A 133 3.73 11.19 -1.36
CA SER A 133 2.38 11.40 -0.86
C SER A 133 1.58 10.10 -1.00
N TRP A 134 1.16 9.55 0.14
CA TRP A 134 0.27 8.41 0.22
C TRP A 134 -1.17 8.88 0.38
N THR A 135 -2.06 8.43 -0.50
CA THR A 135 -3.52 8.61 -0.34
C THR A 135 -4.19 7.25 -0.36
N GLN A 136 -5.07 6.98 0.58
CA GLN A 136 -5.80 5.72 0.60
C GLN A 136 -7.25 5.89 1.02
N VAL A 137 -8.13 5.14 0.35
CA VAL A 137 -9.55 5.00 0.67
C VAL A 137 -9.85 3.52 0.84
N GLU A 138 -10.26 3.15 2.06
CA GLU A 138 -10.59 1.78 2.45
C GLU A 138 -12.06 1.72 2.84
N THR A 139 -12.87 1.04 2.03
CA THR A 139 -14.33 0.95 2.26
C THR A 139 -14.86 -0.47 2.30
N GLY A 140 -13.98 -1.45 2.18
CA GLY A 140 -14.33 -2.86 2.15
C GLY A 140 -13.48 -3.67 3.11
N SER A 141 -13.34 -4.96 2.81
CA SER A 141 -12.63 -5.98 3.59
C SER A 141 -13.33 -6.39 4.88
N ALA A 142 -13.18 -7.65 5.27
CA ALA A 142 -13.54 -8.11 6.60
C ALA A 142 -12.54 -7.58 7.64
N VAL A 143 -11.26 -7.63 7.30
CA VAL A 143 -10.16 -7.09 8.13
C VAL A 143 -9.18 -6.33 7.25
N THR A 144 -8.88 -5.09 7.61
CA THR A 144 -7.84 -4.29 6.95
C THR A 144 -6.72 -3.96 7.94
N TRP A 145 -5.49 -4.31 7.57
CA TRP A 145 -4.27 -3.85 8.24
C TRP A 145 -3.35 -3.19 7.22
N LYS A 146 -3.20 -1.87 7.32
CA LYS A 146 -2.50 -1.10 6.30
C LYS A 146 -1.67 0.03 6.90
N TYR A 147 -0.37 -0.09 6.79
CA TYR A 147 0.58 0.82 7.42
C TYR A 147 1.58 1.40 6.42
N PRO A 148 1.22 2.49 5.71
CA PRO A 148 2.18 3.27 4.94
C PRO A 148 3.24 3.90 5.83
N SER A 149 4.45 3.98 5.31
CA SER A 149 5.55 4.64 6.00
C SER A 149 6.49 5.33 5.02
N CYS A 150 7.20 6.37 5.50
CA CYS A 150 8.31 6.97 4.79
C CYS A 150 9.54 7.00 5.67
N VAL A 151 10.68 6.66 5.08
CA VAL A 151 12.00 6.98 5.61
C VAL A 151 12.45 8.26 4.91
N LEU A 152 12.43 9.36 5.66
CA LEU A 152 12.85 10.69 5.23
C LEU A 152 14.36 10.78 5.41
N LYS A 153 15.09 10.19 4.44
CA LYS A 153 16.53 9.99 4.50
C LYS A 153 17.31 11.25 4.13
N GLY A 154 16.81 11.98 3.14
CA GLY A 154 17.47 13.17 2.63
C GLY A 154 16.99 14.45 3.33
N ASP A 155 17.80 15.49 3.24
CA ASP A 155 17.46 16.80 3.78
C ASP A 155 16.26 17.41 3.05
N ASN A 156 15.38 18.09 3.79
CA ASN A 156 14.14 18.69 3.27
C ASN A 156 13.23 17.70 2.54
N SER A 157 13.31 16.42 2.85
CA SER A 157 12.40 15.42 2.28
C SER A 157 11.03 15.47 2.95
N ILE A 158 9.98 15.14 2.20
CA ILE A 158 8.58 15.29 2.62
C ILE A 158 7.85 13.95 2.48
N GLY A 159 7.20 13.53 3.56
CA GLY A 159 6.25 12.43 3.57
C GLY A 159 4.85 12.93 3.93
N GLU A 160 3.86 12.60 3.10
CA GLU A 160 2.46 12.93 3.36
C GLU A 160 1.61 11.66 3.46
N PHE A 161 0.60 11.69 4.31
CA PHE A 161 -0.31 10.57 4.47
C PHE A 161 -1.75 11.05 4.65
N TYR A 162 -2.60 10.68 3.71
CA TYR A 162 -4.04 10.92 3.73
C TYR A 162 -4.76 9.60 3.73
N SER A 163 -5.63 9.36 4.70
CA SER A 163 -6.35 8.09 4.82
C SER A 163 -7.79 8.30 5.21
N ILE A 164 -8.67 7.60 4.49
CA ILE A 164 -10.08 7.47 4.84
C ILE A 164 -10.36 5.98 4.98
N ALA A 165 -10.84 5.55 6.15
CA ALA A 165 -11.32 4.21 6.39
C ALA A 165 -12.75 4.27 6.90
N VAL A 166 -13.65 3.56 6.21
CA VAL A 166 -15.07 3.47 6.60
C VAL A 166 -15.40 2.01 6.83
N THR A 167 -15.83 1.70 8.05
CA THR A 167 -16.22 0.35 8.44
C THR A 167 -17.71 0.28 8.74
N ASN A 168 -18.32 -0.87 8.49
CA ASN A 168 -19.71 -1.16 8.75
C ASN A 168 -19.86 -2.61 9.22
N ASN A 169 -20.88 -2.88 10.04
CA ASN A 169 -21.20 -4.22 10.58
C ASN A 169 -19.97 -4.88 11.25
N PHE A 170 -19.49 -6.00 10.71
CA PHE A 170 -18.41 -6.82 11.27
C PHE A 170 -17.00 -6.43 10.77
N GLN A 171 -16.89 -5.40 9.94
CA GLN A 171 -15.61 -4.96 9.41
C GLN A 171 -14.67 -4.44 10.50
N GLN A 172 -13.39 -4.74 10.38
CA GLN A 172 -12.34 -4.25 11.25
C GLN A 172 -11.26 -3.56 10.43
N ALA A 173 -10.87 -2.37 10.80
CA ALA A 173 -9.79 -1.64 10.14
C ALA A 173 -8.80 -1.11 11.18
N ASP A 174 -7.54 -1.41 10.97
CA ASP A 174 -6.42 -0.83 11.70
C ASP A 174 -5.45 -0.25 10.67
N THR A 175 -5.46 1.08 10.56
CA THR A 175 -4.63 1.83 9.63
C THR A 175 -3.84 2.90 10.37
N GLY A 176 -2.63 3.12 9.92
CA GLY A 176 -1.77 4.12 10.51
C GLY A 176 -0.56 4.43 9.64
N THR A 177 0.28 5.33 10.10
CA THR A 177 1.49 5.71 9.38
C THR A 177 2.68 5.82 10.30
N LYS A 178 3.88 5.70 9.71
CA LYS A 178 5.15 5.95 10.39
C LYS A 178 6.05 6.79 9.52
N MET A 179 6.45 7.94 10.01
CA MET A 179 7.47 8.80 9.39
C MET A 179 8.76 8.70 10.19
N VAL A 180 9.85 8.28 9.53
CA VAL A 180 11.16 8.12 10.15
C VAL A 180 12.08 9.22 9.60
N HIS A 181 12.39 10.21 10.41
CA HIS A 181 13.24 11.33 10.05
C HIS A 181 14.71 10.96 10.28
N LEU A 182 15.52 10.98 9.24
CA LEU A 182 16.97 10.77 9.26
C LEU A 182 17.74 11.99 8.71
N GLY A 183 17.15 12.76 7.82
CA GLY A 183 17.67 14.02 7.30
C GLY A 183 17.21 15.22 8.12
N ASN A 184 17.76 16.39 7.79
CA ASN A 184 17.40 17.68 8.39
C ASN A 184 16.21 18.34 7.71
#